data_b15e1f6a297f8dd1aaa283dfd0c001ab
#
_entry.id   b15e1f6a297f8dd1aaa283dfd0c001ab
#
_cell.length_a   1.000
_cell.length_b   1.000
_cell.length_c   1.000
_cell.angle_alpha   90.00
_cell.angle_beta   90.00
_cell.angle_gamma   90.00
#
_symmetry.space_group_name_H-M   'P 1'
#
loop_
_entity.id
_entity.type
_entity.pdbx_description
1 polymer ?
#
loop_
_entity_poly.entity_id
_entity_poly.type
_entity_poly.pdbx_seq_one_letter_code
_entity_poly.pdbx_strand_id
1 'polypeptide(L)'
;TTIARASKVAELVADKPAFQDAVAAGKVNDWTQLYGEALTMKAFCYFDLVKHYGDVPYGYENNNVEDYSLTSRFEIYDNLIEILKEAEALMYPLGEGGITAERFSKGFADALLGQIALYSGGYQTIRTDVPGLYGDVQFTTKGKEELGCVYARRNDYLDYYKIAEKYFQAALNNKGTAALVTVDDRSYANNPFQRHFQYTHDLALSPESIFEVGNIQGGQSGQTTTSEYSYAFGRPSSGGSNQAAPCKSFGALRIIPSFYYGEFEAGDMRRDASVT
;
A
#
# COMPACT_ATOMS: atom_id res chain seq x y z
N THR A 1 0.44 0.06 18.94
CA THR A 1 0.49 -0.29 17.49
C THR A 1 0.48 0.98 16.63
N THR A 2 0.84 0.86 15.34
CA THR A 2 0.83 1.99 14.39
C THR A 2 -0.58 2.54 14.21
N ILE A 3 -1.57 1.66 14.06
CA ILE A 3 -2.98 2.03 13.91
C ILE A 3 -3.46 2.90 15.08
N ALA A 4 -3.21 2.47 16.33
CA ALA A 4 -3.61 3.23 17.52
C ALA A 4 -2.93 4.61 17.60
N ARG A 5 -1.66 4.69 17.21
CA ARG A 5 -0.94 5.97 17.15
C ARG A 5 -1.50 6.89 16.08
N ALA A 6 -1.79 6.36 14.89
CA ALA A 6 -2.41 7.13 13.82
C ALA A 6 -3.80 7.65 14.22
N SER A 7 -4.64 6.80 14.81
CA SER A 7 -5.96 7.21 15.33
C SER A 7 -5.83 8.32 16.39
N LYS A 8 -4.83 8.21 17.29
CA LYS A 8 -4.61 9.24 18.32
C LYS A 8 -4.10 10.56 17.73
N VAL A 9 -3.27 10.52 16.68
CA VAL A 9 -2.83 11.74 15.97
C VAL A 9 -4.02 12.42 15.32
N ALA A 10 -4.88 11.69 14.61
CA ALA A 10 -6.08 12.25 13.99
C ALA A 10 -6.99 12.93 15.02
N GLU A 11 -7.27 12.26 16.14
CA GLU A 11 -8.06 12.82 17.26
C GLU A 11 -7.46 14.14 17.77
N LEU A 12 -6.16 14.15 18.08
CA LEU A 12 -5.49 15.33 18.64
C LEU A 12 -5.38 16.49 17.63
N VAL A 13 -5.30 16.20 16.34
CA VAL A 13 -5.25 17.21 15.29
C VAL A 13 -6.63 17.81 15.06
N ALA A 14 -7.69 17.01 15.10
CA ALA A 14 -9.07 17.47 14.94
C ALA A 14 -9.47 18.57 15.96
N ASP A 15 -8.89 18.54 17.16
CA ASP A 15 -9.13 19.52 18.21
C ASP A 15 -8.37 20.84 18.02
N LYS A 16 -7.51 20.96 16.98
CA LYS A 16 -6.71 22.16 16.78
C LYS A 16 -7.51 23.25 16.05
N PRO A 17 -7.56 24.50 16.56
CA PRO A 17 -8.25 25.60 15.89
C PRO A 17 -7.76 25.80 14.43
N ALA A 18 -6.45 25.71 14.19
CA ALA A 18 -5.89 25.88 12.87
C ALA A 18 -6.31 24.77 11.86
N PHE A 19 -6.63 23.57 12.34
CA PHE A 19 -7.26 22.50 11.56
C PHE A 19 -8.71 22.88 11.23
N GLN A 20 -9.48 23.22 12.26
CA GLN A 20 -10.92 23.53 12.14
C GLN A 20 -11.15 24.73 11.21
N ASP A 21 -10.34 25.78 11.34
CA ASP A 21 -10.39 26.97 10.49
C ASP A 21 -10.08 26.65 9.03
N ALA A 22 -9.09 25.79 8.78
CA ALA A 22 -8.73 25.37 7.44
C ALA A 22 -9.82 24.52 6.79
N VAL A 23 -10.39 23.56 7.53
CA VAL A 23 -11.53 22.74 7.07
C VAL A 23 -12.74 23.63 6.76
N ALA A 24 -13.09 24.57 7.65
CA ALA A 24 -14.20 25.50 7.43
C ALA A 24 -13.98 26.40 6.21
N ALA A 25 -12.73 26.75 5.91
CA ALA A 25 -12.34 27.55 4.76
C ALA A 25 -12.17 26.74 3.45
N GLY A 26 -12.28 25.42 3.51
CA GLY A 26 -12.01 24.52 2.37
C GLY A 26 -10.55 24.60 1.89
N LYS A 27 -9.59 24.82 2.80
CA LYS A 27 -8.18 24.98 2.49
C LYS A 27 -7.34 23.83 3.06
N VAL A 28 -6.31 23.46 2.33
CA VAL A 28 -5.27 22.55 2.81
C VAL A 28 -4.17 23.36 3.51
N ASN A 29 -3.72 22.89 4.67
CA ASN A 29 -2.57 23.39 5.41
C ASN A 29 -1.83 22.23 6.09
N ASP A 30 -0.77 22.51 6.85
CA ASP A 30 0.02 21.47 7.52
C ASP A 30 -0.78 20.63 8.51
N TRP A 31 -1.80 21.20 9.15
CA TRP A 31 -2.66 20.46 10.09
C TRP A 31 -3.64 19.53 9.36
N THR A 32 -4.25 20.01 8.27
CA THR A 32 -5.12 19.14 7.46
C THR A 32 -4.32 18.05 6.77
N GLN A 33 -3.10 18.35 6.31
CA GLN A 33 -2.18 17.36 5.77
C GLN A 33 -1.83 16.29 6.83
N LEU A 34 -1.46 16.68 8.04
CA LEU A 34 -1.12 15.74 9.11
C LEU A 34 -2.31 14.85 9.49
N TYR A 35 -3.52 15.41 9.51
CA TYR A 35 -4.74 14.66 9.74
C TYR A 35 -4.98 13.63 8.63
N GLY A 36 -4.91 14.05 7.38
CA GLY A 36 -5.06 13.17 6.21
C GLY A 36 -4.01 12.05 6.18
N GLU A 37 -2.76 12.36 6.52
CA GLU A 37 -1.70 11.35 6.67
C GLU A 37 -2.00 10.33 7.77
N ALA A 38 -2.54 10.78 8.90
CA ALA A 38 -2.91 9.88 9.99
C ALA A 38 -4.05 8.93 9.58
N LEU A 39 -5.07 9.45 8.92
CA LEU A 39 -6.16 8.62 8.37
C LEU A 39 -5.65 7.65 7.29
N THR A 40 -4.79 8.12 6.39
CA THR A 40 -4.20 7.29 5.34
C THR A 40 -3.33 6.17 5.93
N MET A 41 -2.52 6.47 6.96
CA MET A 41 -1.73 5.47 7.70
C MET A 41 -2.62 4.42 8.35
N LYS A 42 -3.71 4.84 8.99
CA LYS A 42 -4.70 3.93 9.58
C LYS A 42 -5.27 2.99 8.52
N ALA A 43 -5.72 3.55 7.39
CA ALA A 43 -6.28 2.78 6.30
C ALA A 43 -5.25 1.82 5.67
N PHE A 44 -4.03 2.27 5.44
CA PHE A 44 -2.94 1.46 4.90
C PHE A 44 -2.63 0.25 5.78
N CYS A 45 -2.50 0.46 7.10
CA CYS A 45 -2.22 -0.62 8.04
C CYS A 45 -3.39 -1.61 8.18
N TYR A 46 -4.63 -1.14 8.22
CA TYR A 46 -5.79 -2.05 8.25
C TYR A 46 -5.94 -2.84 6.96
N PHE A 47 -5.73 -2.20 5.82
CA PHE A 47 -5.77 -2.89 4.54
C PHE A 47 -4.72 -4.00 4.48
N ASP A 48 -3.52 -3.75 5.00
CA ASP A 48 -2.47 -4.76 5.10
C ASP A 48 -2.87 -5.92 6.02
N LEU A 49 -3.43 -5.63 7.19
CA LEU A 49 -3.97 -6.66 8.09
C LEU A 49 -5.05 -7.51 7.40
N VAL A 50 -5.99 -6.88 6.72
CA VAL A 50 -7.09 -7.60 6.05
C VAL A 50 -6.58 -8.46 4.90
N LYS A 51 -5.59 -8.01 4.13
CA LYS A 51 -4.96 -8.82 3.08
C LYS A 51 -4.34 -10.11 3.63
N HIS A 52 -3.76 -10.06 4.82
CA HIS A 52 -3.04 -11.18 5.41
C HIS A 52 -3.94 -12.09 6.28
N TYR A 53 -4.86 -11.49 7.02
CA TYR A 53 -5.64 -12.21 8.04
C TYR A 53 -7.15 -12.29 7.74
N GLY A 54 -7.62 -11.52 6.77
CA GLY A 54 -9.04 -11.48 6.42
C GLY A 54 -9.86 -10.65 7.41
N ASP A 55 -10.84 -11.29 8.03
CA ASP A 55 -11.71 -10.64 9.01
C ASP A 55 -10.94 -10.46 10.32
N VAL A 56 -10.85 -9.22 10.81
CA VAL A 56 -10.06 -8.85 11.98
C VAL A 56 -10.86 -7.92 12.90
N PRO A 57 -10.50 -7.78 14.18
CA PRO A 57 -11.08 -6.75 15.03
C PRO A 57 -10.83 -5.34 14.48
N TYR A 58 -11.88 -4.51 14.44
CA TYR A 58 -11.81 -3.15 13.88
C TYR A 58 -12.46 -2.15 14.86
N GLY A 59 -11.88 -0.95 15.00
CA GLY A 59 -12.45 0.13 15.82
C GLY A 59 -12.08 0.08 17.31
N TYR A 60 -11.15 -0.77 17.71
CA TYR A 60 -10.73 -0.95 19.09
C TYR A 60 -9.44 -0.20 19.46
N GLU A 61 -8.94 0.67 18.62
CA GLU A 61 -7.59 1.25 18.74
C GLU A 61 -7.39 2.09 20.00
N ASN A 62 -8.46 2.71 20.49
CA ASN A 62 -8.43 3.63 21.64
C ASN A 62 -9.10 3.04 22.90
N ASN A 63 -9.53 1.80 22.85
CA ASN A 63 -10.27 1.17 23.93
C ASN A 63 -9.47 0.03 24.55
N ASN A 64 -9.38 0.02 25.89
CA ASN A 64 -8.98 -1.17 26.63
C ASN A 64 -10.20 -2.12 26.68
N VAL A 65 -10.37 -2.93 25.65
CA VAL A 65 -11.46 -3.89 25.55
C VAL A 65 -10.90 -5.26 25.91
N GLU A 66 -11.59 -5.98 26.78
CA GLU A 66 -11.20 -7.34 27.16
C GLU A 66 -11.69 -8.36 26.12
N ASP A 67 -12.73 -8.01 25.36
CA ASP A 67 -13.37 -8.87 24.35
C ASP A 67 -13.33 -8.22 22.98
N TYR A 68 -12.58 -8.84 22.06
CA TYR A 68 -12.49 -8.41 20.67
C TYR A 68 -13.33 -9.33 19.80
N SER A 69 -14.31 -8.78 19.09
CA SER A 69 -15.05 -9.49 18.05
C SER A 69 -14.43 -9.25 16.66
N LEU A 70 -14.63 -10.21 15.78
CA LEU A 70 -14.27 -10.06 14.37
C LEU A 70 -15.24 -9.08 13.69
N THR A 71 -14.69 -8.21 12.88
CA THR A 71 -15.43 -7.38 11.93
C THR A 71 -15.20 -7.93 10.53
N SER A 72 -16.25 -7.96 9.74
CA SER A 72 -16.21 -8.38 8.35
C SER A 72 -15.18 -7.54 7.56
N ARG A 73 -14.33 -8.20 6.78
CA ARG A 73 -13.41 -7.50 5.87
C ARG A 73 -14.13 -6.55 4.91
N PHE A 74 -15.36 -6.86 4.51
CA PHE A 74 -16.14 -5.99 3.63
C PHE A 74 -16.58 -4.71 4.35
N GLU A 75 -17.01 -4.82 5.60
CA GLU A 75 -17.31 -3.67 6.45
C GLU A 75 -16.04 -2.84 6.70
N ILE A 76 -14.90 -3.49 6.94
CA ILE A 76 -13.62 -2.79 7.08
C ILE A 76 -13.30 -2.05 5.77
N TYR A 77 -13.36 -2.68 4.60
CA TYR A 77 -13.12 -2.00 3.33
C TYR A 77 -14.02 -0.79 3.13
N ASP A 78 -15.31 -0.92 3.45
CA ASP A 78 -16.27 0.18 3.31
C ASP A 78 -15.88 1.36 4.23
N ASN A 79 -15.52 1.09 5.48
CA ASN A 79 -15.03 2.10 6.42
C ASN A 79 -13.70 2.74 5.95
N LEU A 80 -12.76 1.94 5.41
CA LEU A 80 -11.48 2.48 4.92
C LEU A 80 -11.68 3.36 3.68
N ILE A 81 -12.62 3.03 2.80
CA ILE A 81 -13.01 3.86 1.66
C ILE A 81 -13.51 5.23 2.14
N GLU A 82 -14.40 5.27 3.15
CA GLU A 82 -14.91 6.53 3.69
C GLU A 82 -13.81 7.36 4.38
N ILE A 83 -12.95 6.73 5.18
CA ILE A 83 -11.79 7.41 5.79
C ILE A 83 -10.87 8.03 4.73
N LEU A 84 -10.64 7.33 3.63
CA LEU A 84 -9.75 7.84 2.58
C LEU A 84 -10.40 8.93 1.74
N LYS A 85 -11.73 8.91 1.55
CA LYS A 85 -12.46 10.04 0.94
C LYS A 85 -12.33 11.31 1.77
N GLU A 86 -12.38 11.18 3.10
CA GLU A 86 -12.14 12.32 3.99
C GLU A 86 -10.67 12.78 3.90
N ALA A 87 -9.72 11.84 3.96
CA ALA A 87 -8.30 12.14 3.98
C ALA A 87 -7.85 12.87 2.71
N GLU A 88 -8.21 12.35 1.51
CA GLU A 88 -7.73 12.89 0.22
C GLU A 88 -8.11 14.34 0.02
N ALA A 89 -9.30 14.75 0.51
CA ALA A 89 -9.78 16.13 0.40
C ALA A 89 -8.96 17.14 1.21
N LEU A 90 -8.19 16.65 2.19
CA LEU A 90 -7.43 17.44 3.17
C LEU A 90 -5.93 17.43 2.93
N MET A 91 -5.47 16.82 1.84
CA MET A 91 -4.04 16.57 1.59
C MET A 91 -3.52 17.30 0.36
N TYR A 92 -2.24 17.62 0.39
CA TYR A 92 -1.50 18.15 -0.74
C TYR A 92 -1.18 17.06 -1.77
N PRO A 93 -1.18 17.39 -3.08
CA PRO A 93 -0.50 16.59 -4.08
C PRO A 93 1.00 16.46 -3.80
N LEU A 94 1.63 15.43 -4.37
CA LEU A 94 3.08 15.25 -4.27
C LEU A 94 3.82 16.48 -4.85
N GLY A 95 4.81 16.99 -4.11
CA GLY A 95 5.58 18.16 -4.49
C GLY A 95 5.01 19.49 -4.00
N GLU A 96 3.79 19.51 -3.47
CA GLU A 96 3.19 20.68 -2.82
C GLU A 96 3.30 20.56 -1.30
N GLY A 97 3.28 21.70 -0.58
CA GLY A 97 3.35 21.71 0.89
C GLY A 97 4.56 20.99 1.49
N GLY A 98 5.64 20.80 0.73
CA GLY A 98 6.82 20.05 1.16
C GLY A 98 6.64 18.54 1.21
N ILE A 99 5.60 17.98 0.55
CA ILE A 99 5.33 16.54 0.53
C ILE A 99 6.21 15.85 -0.51
N THR A 100 7.05 14.95 -0.03
CA THR A 100 7.89 14.05 -0.84
C THR A 100 7.26 12.66 -0.92
N ALA A 101 7.80 11.77 -1.76
CA ALA A 101 7.32 10.39 -1.87
C ALA A 101 7.53 9.54 -0.60
N GLU A 102 8.24 10.02 0.41
CA GLU A 102 8.36 9.38 1.73
C GLU A 102 7.21 9.76 2.69
N ARG A 103 6.28 10.61 2.22
CA ARG A 103 5.08 11.01 2.96
C ARG A 103 3.83 10.68 2.15
N PHE A 104 2.71 10.49 2.82
CA PHE A 104 1.46 10.28 2.11
C PHE A 104 1.00 11.58 1.44
N SER A 105 0.70 11.48 0.16
CA SER A 105 0.15 12.56 -0.66
C SER A 105 -1.32 12.30 -0.98
N LYS A 106 -2.03 13.32 -1.48
CA LYS A 106 -3.38 13.18 -2.02
C LYS A 106 -3.47 12.06 -3.07
N GLY A 107 -2.56 12.05 -4.02
CA GLY A 107 -2.54 11.02 -5.07
C GLY A 107 -2.31 9.61 -4.54
N PHE A 108 -1.54 9.44 -3.45
CA PHE A 108 -1.40 8.14 -2.79
C PHE A 108 -2.70 7.71 -2.08
N ALA A 109 -3.37 8.63 -1.37
CA ALA A 109 -4.65 8.33 -0.72
C ALA A 109 -5.71 7.90 -1.73
N ASP A 110 -5.81 8.59 -2.87
CA ASP A 110 -6.67 8.21 -3.99
C ASP A 110 -6.33 6.81 -4.53
N ALA A 111 -5.05 6.52 -4.77
CA ALA A 111 -4.60 5.22 -5.28
C ALA A 111 -4.90 4.09 -4.30
N LEU A 112 -4.68 4.32 -3.00
CA LEU A 112 -4.97 3.35 -1.95
C LEU A 112 -6.49 3.08 -1.86
N LEU A 113 -7.31 4.12 -1.95
CA LEU A 113 -8.77 3.99 -1.97
C LEU A 113 -9.22 3.15 -3.17
N GLY A 114 -8.71 3.46 -4.36
CA GLY A 114 -9.00 2.69 -5.57
C GLY A 114 -8.59 1.22 -5.41
N GLN A 115 -7.44 0.95 -4.81
CA GLN A 115 -6.97 -0.41 -4.55
C GLN A 115 -7.87 -1.16 -3.54
N ILE A 116 -8.28 -0.51 -2.45
CA ILE A 116 -9.18 -1.11 -1.46
C ILE A 116 -10.54 -1.44 -2.10
N ALA A 117 -11.10 -0.54 -2.90
CA ALA A 117 -12.34 -0.78 -3.62
C ALA A 117 -12.21 -1.95 -4.60
N LEU A 118 -11.11 -2.03 -5.35
CA LEU A 118 -10.84 -3.15 -6.25
C LEU A 118 -10.78 -4.49 -5.50
N TYR A 119 -10.11 -4.52 -4.34
CA TYR A 119 -10.07 -5.71 -3.49
C TYR A 119 -11.44 -6.08 -2.93
N SER A 120 -12.23 -5.09 -2.47
CA SER A 120 -13.60 -5.31 -1.98
C SER A 120 -14.50 -5.97 -3.01
N GLY A 121 -14.37 -5.58 -4.29
CA GLY A 121 -15.11 -6.18 -5.42
C GLY A 121 -14.51 -7.51 -5.91
N GLY A 122 -13.35 -7.93 -5.43
CA GLY A 122 -12.66 -9.13 -5.87
C GLY A 122 -13.18 -10.43 -5.23
N TYR A 123 -12.77 -11.56 -5.82
CA TYR A 123 -12.96 -12.86 -5.17
C TYR A 123 -11.99 -13.02 -4.01
N GLN A 124 -12.49 -13.52 -2.89
CA GLN A 124 -11.68 -13.80 -1.70
C GLN A 124 -12.30 -14.94 -0.88
N THR A 125 -11.50 -15.54 -0.01
CA THR A 125 -12.00 -16.56 0.91
C THR A 125 -12.81 -15.91 2.01
N ILE A 126 -14.06 -16.29 2.17
CA ILE A 126 -14.94 -15.88 3.28
C ILE A 126 -15.16 -17.06 4.25
N ARG A 127 -15.43 -16.72 5.51
CA ARG A 127 -15.75 -17.69 6.57
C ARG A 127 -17.22 -18.02 6.58
N THR A 128 -17.55 -19.29 6.72
CA THR A 128 -18.92 -19.79 6.86
C THR A 128 -19.18 -20.31 8.27
N ASP A 129 -18.12 -20.47 9.06
CA ASP A 129 -18.15 -20.97 10.44
C ASP A 129 -18.47 -19.89 11.49
N VAL A 130 -18.59 -18.63 11.09
CA VAL A 130 -18.96 -17.50 11.98
C VAL A 130 -20.29 -16.91 11.52
N PRO A 131 -21.42 -17.32 12.12
CA PRO A 131 -22.75 -16.86 11.74
C PRO A 131 -22.88 -15.33 11.88
N GLY A 132 -23.48 -14.69 10.88
CA GLY A 132 -23.77 -13.24 10.90
C GLY A 132 -22.58 -12.31 10.68
N LEU A 133 -21.37 -12.84 10.48
CA LEU A 133 -20.14 -12.01 10.30
C LEU A 133 -20.27 -11.01 9.15
N TYR A 134 -20.95 -11.37 8.08
CA TYR A 134 -21.04 -10.55 6.86
C TYR A 134 -22.36 -9.76 6.74
N GLY A 135 -23.23 -9.82 7.76
CA GLY A 135 -24.51 -9.12 7.76
C GLY A 135 -25.36 -9.45 6.53
N ASP A 136 -25.82 -8.40 5.84
CA ASP A 136 -26.68 -8.50 4.67
C ASP A 136 -25.93 -8.65 3.33
N VAL A 137 -24.60 -8.73 3.36
CA VAL A 137 -23.80 -8.85 2.14
C VAL A 137 -24.09 -10.18 1.44
N GLN A 138 -24.54 -10.10 0.18
CA GLN A 138 -24.83 -11.27 -0.62
C GLN A 138 -23.63 -11.66 -1.46
N PHE A 139 -23.39 -12.98 -1.60
CA PHE A 139 -22.22 -13.51 -2.27
C PHE A 139 -22.57 -14.45 -3.41
N THR A 140 -21.74 -14.44 -4.45
CA THR A 140 -21.62 -15.52 -5.42
C THR A 140 -20.38 -16.34 -5.06
N THR A 141 -20.60 -17.61 -4.74
CA THR A 141 -19.56 -18.55 -4.37
C THR A 141 -18.93 -19.23 -5.58
N LYS A 142 -17.67 -19.63 -5.46
CA LYS A 142 -16.92 -20.38 -6.46
C LYS A 142 -16.22 -21.57 -5.79
N GLY A 143 -16.51 -22.77 -6.27
CA GLY A 143 -16.01 -24.01 -5.66
C GLY A 143 -16.92 -24.52 -4.55
N LYS A 144 -16.37 -25.41 -3.71
CA LYS A 144 -17.06 -26.00 -2.58
C LYS A 144 -16.58 -25.35 -1.28
N GLU A 145 -17.49 -25.32 -0.31
CA GLU A 145 -17.14 -24.98 1.06
C GLU A 145 -16.25 -26.09 1.65
N GLU A 146 -15.13 -25.68 2.25
CA GLU A 146 -14.21 -26.57 2.94
C GLU A 146 -13.69 -25.91 4.22
N LEU A 147 -13.64 -26.65 5.30
CA LEU A 147 -13.11 -26.23 6.60
C LEU A 147 -13.70 -24.89 7.12
N GLY A 148 -15.01 -24.67 6.89
CA GLY A 148 -15.68 -23.43 7.30
C GLY A 148 -15.31 -22.20 6.47
N CYS A 149 -14.85 -22.42 5.24
CA CYS A 149 -14.50 -21.35 4.31
C CYS A 149 -14.98 -21.66 2.89
N VAL A 150 -15.29 -20.61 2.13
CA VAL A 150 -15.61 -20.72 0.70
C VAL A 150 -15.01 -19.53 -0.06
N TYR A 151 -14.62 -19.75 -1.30
CA TYR A 151 -14.18 -18.68 -2.18
C TYR A 151 -15.39 -17.98 -2.78
N ALA A 152 -15.51 -16.67 -2.56
CA ALA A 152 -16.71 -15.92 -2.90
C ALA A 152 -16.40 -14.46 -3.30
N ARG A 153 -17.36 -13.85 -3.95
CA ARG A 153 -17.34 -12.44 -4.31
C ARG A 153 -18.70 -11.81 -3.96
N ARG A 154 -18.70 -10.60 -3.43
CA ARG A 154 -19.92 -9.84 -3.17
C ARG A 154 -20.68 -9.56 -4.47
N ASN A 155 -22.02 -9.60 -4.42
CA ASN A 155 -22.84 -9.48 -5.64
C ASN A 155 -22.86 -8.07 -6.21
N ASP A 156 -22.62 -7.04 -5.38
CA ASP A 156 -22.53 -5.62 -5.76
C ASP A 156 -21.10 -5.20 -6.18
N TYR A 157 -20.25 -6.13 -6.53
CA TYR A 157 -18.82 -5.91 -6.88
C TYR A 157 -18.60 -4.87 -7.99
N LEU A 158 -19.54 -4.73 -8.93
CA LEU A 158 -19.43 -3.74 -10.01
C LEU A 158 -19.45 -2.30 -9.49
N ASP A 159 -20.14 -2.02 -8.40
CA ASP A 159 -20.17 -0.69 -7.82
C ASP A 159 -18.81 -0.35 -7.19
N TYR A 160 -18.15 -1.34 -6.59
CA TYR A 160 -16.78 -1.18 -6.08
C TYR A 160 -15.75 -1.03 -7.21
N TYR A 161 -15.93 -1.68 -8.34
CA TYR A 161 -15.08 -1.48 -9.51
C TYR A 161 -15.25 -0.07 -10.10
N LYS A 162 -16.46 0.51 -10.10
CA LYS A 162 -16.67 1.92 -10.46
C LYS A 162 -15.99 2.89 -9.49
N ILE A 163 -16.04 2.58 -8.19
CA ILE A 163 -15.30 3.35 -7.18
C ILE A 163 -13.80 3.26 -7.46
N ALA A 164 -13.27 2.06 -7.71
CA ALA A 164 -11.87 1.85 -8.02
C ALA A 164 -11.43 2.64 -9.27
N GLU A 165 -12.18 2.56 -10.36
CA GLU A 165 -11.93 3.32 -11.59
C GLU A 165 -11.88 4.82 -11.32
N LYS A 166 -12.90 5.35 -10.63
CA LYS A 166 -12.97 6.76 -10.27
C LYS A 166 -11.74 7.24 -9.52
N TYR A 167 -11.31 6.48 -8.51
CA TYR A 167 -10.20 6.92 -7.65
C TYR A 167 -8.81 6.61 -8.24
N PHE A 168 -8.66 5.62 -9.10
CA PHE A 168 -7.44 5.50 -9.91
C PHE A 168 -7.30 6.67 -10.89
N GLN A 169 -8.41 7.14 -11.49
CA GLN A 169 -8.38 8.34 -12.30
C GLN A 169 -8.08 9.60 -11.47
N ALA A 170 -8.63 9.69 -10.25
CA ALA A 170 -8.28 10.76 -9.32
C ALA A 170 -6.79 10.74 -8.94
N ALA A 171 -6.23 9.57 -8.66
CA ALA A 171 -4.81 9.40 -8.37
C ALA A 171 -3.91 9.90 -9.51
N LEU A 172 -4.28 9.59 -10.77
CA LEU A 172 -3.57 10.11 -11.94
C LEU A 172 -3.65 11.63 -12.06
N ASN A 173 -4.80 12.21 -11.73
CA ASN A 173 -5.00 13.66 -11.76
C ASN A 173 -4.26 14.36 -10.60
N ASN A 174 -4.18 13.73 -9.44
CA ASN A 174 -3.61 14.26 -8.20
C ASN A 174 -2.17 13.76 -7.94
N LYS A 175 -1.53 13.14 -8.92
CA LYS A 175 -0.17 12.56 -8.78
C LYS A 175 0.91 13.60 -8.46
N GLY A 176 0.60 14.88 -8.58
CA GLY A 176 1.57 15.96 -8.35
C GLY A 176 2.75 15.88 -9.32
N THR A 177 3.96 15.92 -8.76
CA THR A 177 5.20 15.85 -9.53
C THR A 177 5.58 14.46 -10.03
N ALA A 178 4.84 13.40 -9.66
CA ALA A 178 5.15 12.04 -10.12
C ALA A 178 4.99 11.92 -11.65
N ALA A 179 5.96 11.25 -12.28
CA ALA A 179 5.99 11.04 -13.72
C ALA A 179 6.71 9.74 -14.06
N LEU A 180 6.25 9.03 -15.09
CA LEU A 180 6.91 7.83 -15.57
C LEU A 180 8.34 8.12 -16.03
N VAL A 181 9.27 7.26 -15.66
CA VAL A 181 10.64 7.28 -16.18
C VAL A 181 10.62 6.67 -17.59
N THR A 182 10.62 7.53 -18.58
CA THR A 182 10.57 7.12 -20.00
C THR A 182 11.94 7.13 -20.68
N VAL A 183 12.95 7.67 -20.01
CA VAL A 183 14.33 7.77 -20.51
C VAL A 183 15.28 7.24 -19.46
N ASP A 184 16.22 6.40 -19.88
CA ASP A 184 17.36 6.02 -19.06
C ASP A 184 18.50 7.03 -19.32
N ASP A 185 18.82 7.82 -18.31
CA ASP A 185 19.88 8.85 -18.36
C ASP A 185 21.30 8.27 -18.24
N ARG A 186 21.43 6.96 -18.04
CA ARG A 186 22.72 6.26 -17.98
C ARG A 186 23.17 5.88 -19.38
N SER A 187 24.44 6.09 -19.67
CA SER A 187 25.02 5.88 -21.01
C SER A 187 25.12 4.41 -21.45
N TYR A 188 24.95 3.45 -20.55
CA TYR A 188 25.28 2.04 -20.77
C TYR A 188 24.09 1.07 -20.78
N ALA A 189 22.94 1.46 -20.25
CA ALA A 189 21.85 0.52 -20.02
C ALA A 189 20.66 0.70 -20.98
N ASN A 190 20.30 1.93 -21.30
CA ASN A 190 19.14 2.28 -22.16
C ASN A 190 17.86 1.51 -21.80
N ASN A 191 17.58 1.38 -20.50
CA ASN A 191 16.42 0.68 -19.96
C ASN A 191 15.69 1.55 -18.92
N PRO A 192 14.67 2.32 -19.33
CA PRO A 192 13.93 3.20 -18.40
C PRO A 192 13.27 2.46 -17.24
N PHE A 193 12.78 1.23 -17.46
CA PHE A 193 12.22 0.41 -16.42
C PHE A 193 13.27 0.05 -15.34
N GLN A 194 14.47 -0.37 -15.77
CA GLN A 194 15.56 -0.62 -14.84
C GLN A 194 16.00 0.65 -14.13
N ARG A 195 16.01 1.80 -14.82
CA ARG A 195 16.39 3.09 -14.25
C ARG A 195 15.51 3.47 -13.08
N HIS A 196 14.21 3.20 -13.14
CA HIS A 196 13.29 3.42 -12.02
C HIS A 196 13.79 2.75 -10.73
N PHE A 197 14.19 1.49 -10.77
CA PHE A 197 14.72 0.78 -9.59
C PHE A 197 16.12 1.23 -9.19
N GLN A 198 16.91 1.72 -10.12
CA GLN A 198 18.26 2.21 -9.83
C GLN A 198 18.28 3.51 -9.02
N TYR A 199 17.21 4.31 -9.04
CA TYR A 199 17.10 5.47 -8.15
C TYR A 199 17.26 5.08 -6.69
N THR A 200 16.65 3.97 -6.26
CA THR A 200 16.81 3.46 -4.89
C THR A 200 18.26 3.09 -4.59
N HIS A 201 18.98 2.51 -5.55
CA HIS A 201 20.40 2.22 -5.42
C HIS A 201 21.24 3.51 -5.31
N ASP A 202 20.85 4.54 -6.02
CA ASP A 202 21.51 5.86 -6.00
C ASP A 202 21.14 6.69 -4.75
N LEU A 203 20.38 6.11 -3.80
CA LEU A 203 19.85 6.78 -2.61
C LEU A 203 18.97 8.00 -2.95
N ALA A 204 18.23 7.90 -4.02
CA ALA A 204 17.34 8.94 -4.51
C ALA A 204 15.91 8.39 -4.68
N LEU A 205 14.92 9.28 -4.53
CA LEU A 205 13.53 8.94 -4.81
C LEU A 205 13.32 8.85 -6.33
N SER A 206 12.65 7.80 -6.78
CA SER A 206 12.29 7.70 -8.19
C SER A 206 11.23 8.74 -8.56
N PRO A 207 11.33 9.37 -9.75
CA PRO A 207 10.26 10.22 -10.26
C PRO A 207 8.89 9.52 -10.41
N GLU A 208 8.85 8.20 -10.55
CA GLU A 208 7.59 7.44 -10.64
C GLU A 208 6.91 7.24 -9.28
N SER A 209 7.66 7.34 -8.20
CA SER A 209 7.16 6.99 -6.87
C SER A 209 6.18 8.02 -6.36
N ILE A 210 4.96 7.57 -6.07
CA ILE A 210 3.96 8.35 -5.34
C ILE A 210 4.04 8.11 -3.83
N PHE A 211 4.68 7.01 -3.42
CA PHE A 211 5.01 6.68 -2.03
C PHE A 211 6.12 5.63 -1.97
N GLU A 212 7.10 5.86 -1.12
CA GLU A 212 8.20 4.93 -0.82
C GLU A 212 8.43 4.84 0.69
N VAL A 213 8.74 3.64 1.16
CA VAL A 213 9.23 3.44 2.53
C VAL A 213 10.74 3.54 2.51
N GLY A 214 11.26 4.69 2.93
CA GLY A 214 12.70 4.92 3.00
C GLY A 214 13.38 4.03 4.05
N ASN A 215 14.53 3.46 3.70
CA ASN A 215 15.37 2.69 4.60
C ASN A 215 16.74 3.34 4.73
N ILE A 216 17.26 3.41 5.95
CA ILE A 216 18.61 3.92 6.20
C ILE A 216 19.63 2.85 5.78
N GLN A 217 20.58 3.24 4.95
CA GLN A 217 21.69 2.36 4.59
C GLN A 217 22.60 2.10 5.80
N GLY A 218 22.89 0.83 6.04
CA GLY A 218 23.97 0.43 6.96
C GLY A 218 23.63 0.34 8.43
N GLY A 219 22.44 0.60 8.86
CA GLY A 219 22.02 0.52 10.27
C GLY A 219 22.88 1.36 11.23
N GLN A 220 22.33 1.79 12.33
CA GLN A 220 23.14 2.42 13.38
C GLN A 220 23.86 1.34 14.18
N SER A 221 25.07 1.65 14.61
CA SER A 221 25.90 0.82 15.50
C SER A 221 25.06 0.24 16.66
N GLY A 222 24.97 -1.08 16.71
CA GLY A 222 24.27 -1.81 17.78
C GLY A 222 22.78 -2.11 17.51
N GLN A 223 22.22 -1.71 16.37
CA GLN A 223 20.90 -2.12 15.95
C GLN A 223 20.94 -2.77 14.57
N THR A 224 20.50 -4.00 14.49
CA THR A 224 20.30 -4.73 13.24
C THR A 224 18.99 -4.28 12.58
N THR A 225 18.94 -3.05 12.15
CA THR A 225 17.82 -2.54 11.33
C THR A 225 18.16 -2.66 9.86
N THR A 226 18.60 -3.82 9.43
CA THR A 226 18.70 -4.16 8.03
C THR A 226 17.30 -4.51 7.53
N SER A 227 16.88 -3.90 6.42
CA SER A 227 15.67 -4.34 5.75
C SER A 227 15.85 -5.81 5.34
N GLU A 228 15.07 -6.70 5.94
CA GLU A 228 15.07 -8.11 5.55
C GLU A 228 14.56 -8.34 4.13
N TYR A 229 13.90 -7.34 3.56
CA TYR A 229 13.38 -7.37 2.20
C TYR A 229 14.46 -7.70 1.18
N SER A 230 15.64 -7.09 1.30
CA SER A 230 16.76 -7.35 0.39
C SER A 230 17.36 -8.75 0.55
N TYR A 231 17.14 -9.43 1.66
CA TYR A 231 17.65 -10.79 1.85
C TYR A 231 16.82 -11.86 1.13
N ALA A 232 15.53 -11.62 0.92
CA ALA A 232 14.66 -12.57 0.23
C ALA A 232 14.94 -12.61 -1.28
N PHE A 233 15.31 -11.48 -1.84
CA PHE A 233 15.51 -11.28 -3.28
C PHE A 233 16.99 -11.32 -3.64
N GLY A 234 17.28 -11.91 -4.79
CA GLY A 234 18.59 -11.88 -5.38
C GLY A 234 19.44 -13.13 -5.14
N ARG A 235 20.63 -13.08 -5.67
CA ARG A 235 21.57 -14.20 -5.72
C ARG A 235 22.10 -14.55 -4.33
N PRO A 236 22.10 -15.85 -3.93
CA PRO A 236 22.64 -16.26 -2.64
C PRO A 236 24.11 -15.93 -2.51
N SER A 237 24.48 -15.44 -1.34
CA SER A 237 25.88 -15.31 -0.95
C SER A 237 26.42 -16.68 -0.50
N SER A 238 27.47 -17.17 -1.11
CA SER A 238 28.11 -18.46 -0.78
C SER A 238 29.11 -18.36 0.37
N GLY A 239 28.78 -17.66 1.41
CA GLY A 239 29.58 -17.67 2.62
C GLY A 239 30.31 -16.39 2.95
N GLY A 240 29.82 -15.73 3.94
CA GLY A 240 30.48 -14.62 4.61
C GLY A 240 30.12 -13.23 4.11
N SER A 241 30.28 -12.28 4.99
CA SER A 241 29.92 -10.88 4.85
C SER A 241 30.70 -10.09 3.79
N ASN A 242 31.69 -10.70 3.17
CA ASN A 242 32.67 -10.03 2.28
C ASN A 242 32.49 -10.35 0.80
N GLN A 243 31.39 -10.96 0.42
CA GLN A 243 31.10 -11.21 -1.00
C GLN A 243 30.75 -9.89 -1.69
N ALA A 244 31.36 -9.66 -2.84
CA ALA A 244 31.06 -8.50 -3.64
C ALA A 244 29.58 -8.46 -4.05
N ALA A 245 28.98 -7.26 -4.07
CA ALA A 245 27.67 -7.08 -4.68
C ALA A 245 27.64 -7.71 -6.09
N PRO A 246 26.55 -8.32 -6.51
CA PRO A 246 25.19 -8.32 -5.94
C PRO A 246 24.82 -9.55 -5.10
N CYS A 247 25.76 -10.26 -4.54
CA CYS A 247 25.57 -11.57 -3.94
C CYS A 247 25.27 -11.54 -2.43
N LYS A 248 24.40 -10.68 -1.97
CA LYS A 248 24.12 -10.55 -0.54
C LYS A 248 22.67 -10.84 -0.22
N SER A 249 22.18 -12.03 -0.58
CA SER A 249 20.84 -12.48 -0.23
C SER A 249 20.80 -13.96 0.13
N PHE A 250 19.68 -14.43 0.61
CA PHE A 250 19.46 -15.85 0.86
C PHE A 250 18.90 -16.61 -0.34
N GLY A 251 18.50 -15.90 -1.40
CA GLY A 251 17.88 -16.50 -2.59
C GLY A 251 16.57 -17.24 -2.26
N ALA A 252 15.82 -16.74 -1.29
CA ALA A 252 14.61 -17.38 -0.83
C ALA A 252 13.49 -17.33 -1.88
N LEU A 253 13.45 -16.24 -2.64
CA LEU A 253 12.50 -16.08 -3.75
C LEU A 253 13.21 -16.34 -5.08
N ARG A 254 12.61 -17.21 -5.88
CA ARG A 254 13.15 -17.61 -7.18
C ARG A 254 12.03 -17.63 -8.21
N ILE A 255 12.35 -17.19 -9.41
CA ILE A 255 11.43 -17.25 -10.55
C ILE A 255 11.56 -18.64 -11.20
N ILE A 256 10.43 -19.22 -11.55
CA ILE A 256 10.41 -20.47 -12.31
C ILE A 256 10.85 -20.20 -13.76
N PRO A 257 11.61 -21.12 -14.39
CA PRO A 257 12.12 -20.91 -15.75
C PRO A 257 11.01 -20.64 -16.79
N SER A 258 9.86 -21.29 -16.66
CA SER A 258 8.73 -21.06 -17.57
C SER A 258 8.23 -19.62 -17.57
N PHE A 259 8.25 -18.94 -16.42
CA PHE A 259 7.92 -17.51 -16.36
C PHE A 259 8.93 -16.67 -17.13
N TYR A 260 10.22 -16.89 -16.90
CA TYR A 260 11.28 -16.13 -17.59
C TYR A 260 11.25 -16.29 -19.10
N TYR A 261 11.07 -17.53 -19.58
CA TYR A 261 11.14 -17.82 -21.00
C TYR A 261 9.79 -17.72 -21.74
N GLY A 262 8.67 -17.77 -21.04
CA GLY A 262 7.34 -17.90 -21.64
C GLY A 262 6.41 -16.68 -21.48
N GLU A 263 6.63 -15.84 -20.45
CA GLU A 263 5.64 -14.80 -20.13
C GLU A 263 6.03 -13.39 -20.63
N PHE A 264 7.28 -13.21 -21.05
CA PHE A 264 7.74 -11.93 -21.59
C PHE A 264 7.75 -11.98 -23.12
N GLU A 265 7.21 -10.96 -23.76
CA GLU A 265 7.29 -10.80 -25.19
C GLU A 265 8.75 -10.55 -25.65
N ALA A 266 9.02 -10.85 -26.92
CA ALA A 266 10.34 -10.60 -27.50
C ALA A 266 10.67 -9.10 -27.47
N GLY A 267 11.80 -8.74 -26.84
CA GLY A 267 12.24 -7.35 -26.68
C GLY A 267 11.68 -6.65 -25.45
N ASP A 268 10.91 -7.32 -24.60
CA ASP A 268 10.47 -6.74 -23.32
C ASP A 268 11.66 -6.56 -22.38
N MET A 269 12.05 -5.30 -22.18
CA MET A 269 13.20 -4.92 -21.36
C MET A 269 13.00 -5.17 -19.87
N ARG A 270 11.76 -5.41 -19.43
CA ARG A 270 11.44 -5.68 -18.00
C ARG A 270 11.96 -7.05 -17.59
N ARG A 271 12.01 -8.02 -18.50
CA ARG A 271 12.51 -9.37 -18.22
C ARG A 271 13.91 -9.33 -17.63
N ASP A 272 14.85 -8.72 -18.34
CA ASP A 272 16.27 -8.74 -17.97
C ASP A 272 16.59 -7.77 -16.82
N ALA A 273 15.69 -6.83 -16.53
CA ALA A 273 15.79 -5.96 -15.36
C ALA A 273 15.24 -6.61 -14.08
N SER A 274 14.27 -7.51 -14.21
CA SER A 274 13.59 -8.14 -13.05
C SER A 274 14.22 -9.48 -12.67
N VAL A 275 14.89 -10.14 -13.59
CA VAL A 275 15.42 -11.50 -13.42
C VAL A 275 16.87 -11.55 -13.83
N THR A 276 17.77 -11.62 -12.88
CA THR A 276 19.22 -11.78 -13.08
C THR A 276 19.75 -13.05 -12.44
#